data_a747e9edba83cda90183ce835b994506
#
_entry.id   a747e9edba83cda90183ce835b994506
#
_cell.length_a   1.000
_cell.length_b   1.000
_cell.length_c   1.000
_cell.angle_alpha   90.00
_cell.angle_beta   90.00
_cell.angle_gamma   90.00
#
_symmetry.space_group_name_H-M   'P 1'
#
loop_
_entity.id
_entity.type
_entity.pdbx_description
1 polymer ?
#
loop_
_entity_poly.entity_id
_entity_poly.type
_entity_poly.pdbx_seq_one_letter_code
_entity_poly.pdbx_strand_id
1 'polypeptide(L)'
;MTRRDALLAMGCGLSLMLAAIYIDRSDFVWNRTESVPKGLYFVDRSAPVSTGDLVAFEPSDEVRQWLDQEGIVGSDWPLLKHVAGVDSDEICRCGAEIFVNGIFVANALETTGSGSALPAWQGCLTLRPGEIFLLNDHPRSVDGRYFGAQLRANVLGVARPIWTYGKRPAEHQADAKAVESGSRKASGSRRARLRECHPATLNPLSAHPFLCDPSPEGGCTDLQSATRPGP
;
A
#
# COMPACT_ATOMS: atom_id res chain seq x y z
N MET A 1 -40.05 -32.31 -21.20
CA MET A 1 -38.57 -32.31 -21.38
C MET A 1 -38.21 -33.55 -22.19
N THR A 2 -37.61 -33.37 -23.33
CA THR A 2 -37.11 -34.52 -24.13
C THR A 2 -35.76 -35.02 -23.55
N ARG A 3 -35.41 -36.27 -23.84
CA ARG A 3 -34.09 -36.81 -23.43
C ARG A 3 -32.93 -35.91 -23.91
N ARG A 4 -33.08 -35.26 -25.05
CA ARG A 4 -32.10 -34.30 -25.60
C ARG A 4 -31.96 -33.06 -24.75
N ASP A 5 -33.08 -32.48 -24.27
CA ASP A 5 -33.04 -31.27 -23.41
C ASP A 5 -32.38 -31.58 -22.09
N ALA A 6 -32.60 -32.76 -21.51
CA ALA A 6 -31.95 -33.19 -20.29
C ALA A 6 -30.43 -33.37 -20.44
N LEU A 7 -29.98 -33.96 -21.55
CA LEU A 7 -28.54 -34.12 -21.85
C LEU A 7 -27.84 -32.78 -22.10
N LEU A 8 -28.50 -31.85 -22.80
CA LEU A 8 -27.97 -30.50 -23.00
C LEU A 8 -27.86 -29.72 -21.68
N ALA A 9 -28.89 -29.79 -20.84
CA ALA A 9 -28.86 -29.14 -19.53
C ALA A 9 -27.75 -29.71 -18.61
N MET A 10 -27.56 -31.05 -18.65
CA MET A 10 -26.51 -31.72 -17.89
C MET A 10 -25.10 -31.36 -18.41
N GLY A 11 -24.93 -31.30 -19.74
CA GLY A 11 -23.68 -30.87 -20.39
C GLY A 11 -23.32 -29.41 -20.06
N CYS A 12 -24.31 -28.50 -20.14
CA CYS A 12 -24.13 -27.09 -19.71
C CYS A 12 -23.78 -26.99 -18.23
N GLY A 13 -24.46 -27.74 -17.37
CA GLY A 13 -24.19 -27.75 -15.93
C GLY A 13 -22.79 -28.23 -15.62
N LEU A 14 -22.33 -29.31 -16.27
CA LEU A 14 -20.99 -29.84 -16.11
C LEU A 14 -19.93 -28.88 -16.63
N SER A 15 -20.16 -28.22 -17.77
CA SER A 15 -19.25 -27.21 -18.32
C SER A 15 -19.12 -25.99 -17.42
N LEU A 16 -20.22 -25.50 -16.84
CA LEU A 16 -20.20 -24.42 -15.88
C LEU A 16 -19.50 -24.81 -14.57
N MET A 17 -19.67 -26.05 -14.13
CA MET A 17 -18.99 -26.56 -12.93
C MET A 17 -17.49 -26.71 -13.17
N LEU A 18 -17.07 -27.18 -14.34
CA LEU A 18 -15.66 -27.26 -14.74
C LEU A 18 -15.05 -25.86 -14.88
N ALA A 19 -15.75 -24.91 -15.50
CA ALA A 19 -15.29 -23.52 -15.59
C ALA A 19 -15.11 -22.88 -14.21
N ALA A 20 -16.01 -23.16 -13.26
CA ALA A 20 -15.92 -22.66 -11.90
C ALA A 20 -14.70 -23.19 -11.12
N ILE A 21 -14.17 -24.37 -11.47
CA ILE A 21 -12.97 -24.95 -10.86
C ILE A 21 -11.71 -24.21 -11.33
N TYR A 22 -11.71 -23.64 -12.55
CA TYR A 22 -10.57 -22.89 -13.10
C TYR A 22 -10.53 -21.43 -12.65
N ILE A 23 -11.60 -20.92 -12.02
CA ILE A 23 -11.63 -19.56 -11.47
C ILE A 23 -11.08 -19.64 -10.06
N ASP A 24 -9.80 -19.29 -9.88
CA ASP A 24 -9.25 -19.15 -8.55
C ASP A 24 -9.89 -17.94 -7.86
N ARG A 25 -10.56 -18.19 -6.72
CA ARG A 25 -11.19 -17.13 -5.92
C ARG A 25 -10.18 -16.11 -5.41
N SER A 26 -8.90 -16.48 -5.34
CA SER A 26 -7.81 -15.60 -4.96
C SER A 26 -7.51 -14.50 -5.99
N ASP A 27 -8.04 -14.63 -7.24
CA ASP A 27 -7.90 -13.60 -8.27
C ASP A 27 -8.91 -12.46 -8.15
N PHE A 28 -9.82 -12.52 -7.17
CA PHE A 28 -10.82 -11.48 -6.96
C PHE A 28 -10.70 -10.89 -5.56
N VAL A 29 -10.64 -9.56 -5.50
CA VAL A 29 -10.60 -8.80 -4.25
C VAL A 29 -11.81 -7.88 -4.18
N TRP A 30 -12.56 -7.99 -3.08
CA TRP A 30 -13.65 -7.07 -2.77
C TRP A 30 -13.13 -5.94 -1.88
N ASN A 31 -12.89 -4.76 -2.46
CA ASN A 31 -12.47 -3.60 -1.67
C ASN A 31 -13.63 -3.00 -0.88
N ARG A 32 -13.46 -2.91 0.45
CA ARG A 32 -14.42 -2.33 1.40
C ARG A 32 -13.99 -0.97 1.92
N THR A 33 -12.73 -0.59 1.72
CA THR A 33 -12.14 0.64 2.24
C THR A 33 -12.26 1.80 1.25
N GLU A 34 -12.18 3.03 1.74
CA GLU A 34 -12.32 4.25 0.91
C GLU A 34 -11.01 4.71 0.28
N SER A 35 -9.90 4.03 0.55
CA SER A 35 -8.57 4.42 0.04
C SER A 35 -8.46 4.32 -1.49
N VAL A 36 -9.26 3.43 -2.10
CA VAL A 36 -9.56 3.35 -3.54
C VAL A 36 -11.06 3.10 -3.70
N PRO A 37 -11.68 3.26 -4.89
CA PRO A 37 -13.11 3.02 -5.07
C PRO A 37 -13.52 1.65 -4.52
N LYS A 38 -14.61 1.61 -3.75
CA LYS A 38 -15.17 0.36 -3.22
C LYS A 38 -15.71 -0.49 -4.36
N GLY A 39 -15.55 -1.82 -4.28
CA GLY A 39 -16.08 -2.72 -5.29
C GLY A 39 -15.23 -3.96 -5.52
N LEU A 40 -15.51 -4.63 -6.65
CA LEU A 40 -14.87 -5.86 -7.07
C LEU A 40 -13.70 -5.56 -8.02
N TYR A 41 -12.55 -6.14 -7.73
CA TYR A 41 -11.34 -6.06 -8.53
C TYR A 41 -10.88 -7.44 -8.94
N PHE A 42 -10.39 -7.56 -10.17
CA PHE A 42 -9.65 -8.72 -10.65
C PHE A 42 -8.15 -8.49 -10.44
N VAL A 43 -7.45 -9.48 -9.93
CA VAL A 43 -6.01 -9.44 -9.66
C VAL A 43 -5.28 -10.24 -10.73
N ASP A 44 -4.63 -9.54 -11.64
CA ASP A 44 -3.80 -10.13 -12.69
C ASP A 44 -2.40 -10.43 -12.14
N ARG A 45 -2.17 -11.69 -11.76
CA ARG A 45 -0.89 -12.15 -11.18
C ARG A 45 0.24 -12.21 -12.21
N SER A 46 -0.09 -12.24 -13.49
CA SER A 46 0.88 -12.35 -14.58
C SER A 46 1.35 -11.00 -15.12
N ALA A 47 0.60 -9.92 -14.81
CA ALA A 47 0.94 -8.59 -15.27
C ALA A 47 2.24 -8.07 -14.62
N PRO A 48 3.12 -7.46 -15.42
CA PRO A 48 4.27 -6.75 -14.85
C PRO A 48 3.80 -5.58 -14.00
N VAL A 49 4.41 -5.40 -12.83
CA VAL A 49 4.09 -4.30 -11.91
C VAL A 49 4.97 -3.11 -12.24
N SER A 50 4.37 -1.94 -12.44
CA SER A 50 5.02 -0.68 -12.78
C SER A 50 4.51 0.46 -11.90
N THR A 51 5.25 1.57 -11.86
CA THR A 51 4.81 2.80 -11.17
C THR A 51 3.46 3.28 -11.71
N GLY A 52 2.54 3.62 -10.82
CA GLY A 52 1.17 4.02 -11.13
C GLY A 52 0.15 2.88 -11.14
N ASP A 53 0.58 1.61 -11.20
CA ASP A 53 -0.35 0.49 -11.15
C ASP A 53 -1.02 0.39 -9.78
N LEU A 54 -2.30 0.04 -9.78
CA LEU A 54 -3.00 -0.41 -8.59
C LEU A 54 -2.70 -1.89 -8.38
N VAL A 55 -2.18 -2.26 -7.22
CA VAL A 55 -1.83 -3.65 -6.90
C VAL A 55 -2.59 -4.16 -5.69
N ALA A 56 -2.86 -5.45 -5.68
CA ALA A 56 -3.25 -6.18 -4.48
C ALA A 56 -1.96 -6.61 -3.76
N PHE A 57 -1.89 -6.29 -2.48
CA PHE A 57 -0.68 -6.43 -1.67
C PHE A 57 -1.00 -7.08 -0.32
N GLU A 58 -0.20 -8.05 0.07
CA GLU A 58 -0.22 -8.65 1.42
C GLU A 58 0.88 -8.01 2.27
N PRO A 59 0.51 -7.22 3.30
CA PRO A 59 1.51 -6.66 4.21
C PRO A 59 2.20 -7.74 5.04
N SER A 60 3.38 -7.41 5.60
CA SER A 60 4.06 -8.28 6.55
C SER A 60 3.16 -8.60 7.76
N ASP A 61 3.48 -9.68 8.48
CA ASP A 61 2.65 -10.13 9.61
C ASP A 61 2.55 -9.06 10.70
N GLU A 62 3.61 -8.29 10.95
CA GLU A 62 3.59 -7.20 11.93
C GLU A 62 2.64 -6.07 11.50
N VAL A 63 2.71 -5.65 10.22
CA VAL A 63 1.81 -4.63 9.69
C VAL A 63 0.37 -5.12 9.71
N ARG A 64 0.15 -6.38 9.36
CA ARG A 64 -1.16 -7.04 9.36
C ARG A 64 -1.76 -7.08 10.76
N GLN A 65 -0.97 -7.49 11.75
CA GLN A 65 -1.39 -7.53 13.16
C GLN A 65 -1.71 -6.12 13.67
N TRP A 66 -0.89 -5.12 13.33
CA TRP A 66 -1.15 -3.75 13.71
C TRP A 66 -2.46 -3.20 13.09
N LEU A 67 -2.71 -3.47 11.79
CA LEU A 67 -3.94 -3.09 11.10
C LEU A 67 -5.19 -3.71 11.74
N ASP A 68 -5.11 -4.96 12.17
CA ASP A 68 -6.19 -5.69 12.83
C ASP A 68 -6.45 -5.14 14.24
N GLN A 69 -5.40 -4.89 15.03
CA GLN A 69 -5.50 -4.29 16.37
C GLN A 69 -6.14 -2.89 16.34
N GLU A 70 -5.82 -2.07 15.34
CA GLU A 70 -6.41 -0.74 15.14
C GLU A 70 -7.80 -0.80 14.49
N GLY A 71 -8.30 -2.00 14.13
CA GLY A 71 -9.61 -2.19 13.49
C GLY A 71 -9.71 -1.57 12.10
N ILE A 72 -8.58 -1.37 11.41
CA ILE A 72 -8.53 -0.71 10.09
C ILE A 72 -8.94 -1.69 8.99
N VAL A 73 -8.35 -2.89 9.00
CA VAL A 73 -8.65 -3.99 8.07
C VAL A 73 -8.42 -5.31 8.81
N GLY A 74 -9.23 -6.33 8.55
CA GLY A 74 -9.00 -7.67 9.11
C GLY A 74 -7.70 -8.30 8.60
N SER A 75 -7.07 -9.14 9.42
CA SER A 75 -5.75 -9.72 9.19
C SER A 75 -5.59 -10.48 7.88
N ASP A 76 -6.68 -11.06 7.35
CA ASP A 76 -6.64 -11.92 6.16
C ASP A 76 -7.02 -11.18 4.87
N TRP A 77 -7.03 -9.83 4.90
CA TRP A 77 -7.51 -9.05 3.77
C TRP A 77 -6.36 -8.35 3.03
N PRO A 78 -6.19 -8.61 1.71
CA PRO A 78 -5.19 -7.91 0.93
C PRO A 78 -5.54 -6.42 0.81
N LEU A 79 -4.52 -5.58 0.80
CA LEU A 79 -4.65 -4.14 0.62
C LEU A 79 -4.58 -3.79 -0.87
N LEU A 80 -5.38 -2.82 -1.32
CA LEU A 80 -5.25 -2.22 -2.64
C LEU A 80 -4.49 -0.90 -2.53
N LYS A 81 -3.32 -0.82 -3.20
CA LYS A 81 -2.43 0.34 -3.15
C LYS A 81 -1.84 0.63 -4.53
N HIS A 82 -1.61 1.93 -4.82
CA HIS A 82 -0.86 2.29 -6.03
C HIS A 82 0.65 2.18 -5.76
N VAL A 83 1.37 1.76 -6.77
CA VAL A 83 2.83 1.75 -6.79
C VAL A 83 3.30 3.18 -7.03
N ALA A 84 3.86 3.82 -6.03
CA ALA A 84 4.37 5.19 -6.11
C ALA A 84 5.88 5.25 -6.35
N GLY A 85 6.61 4.16 -6.06
CA GLY A 85 8.04 4.05 -6.32
C GLY A 85 8.46 2.60 -6.51
N VAL A 86 9.50 2.40 -7.31
CA VAL A 86 10.11 1.11 -7.64
C VAL A 86 11.63 1.18 -7.46
N ASP A 87 12.34 0.11 -7.79
CA ASP A 87 13.80 0.00 -7.69
C ASP A 87 14.51 1.28 -8.11
N SER A 88 15.47 1.73 -7.30
CA SER A 88 16.29 2.94 -7.48
C SER A 88 15.57 4.28 -7.24
N ASP A 89 14.26 4.30 -7.01
CA ASP A 89 13.57 5.52 -6.62
C ASP A 89 13.99 5.96 -5.21
N GLU A 90 14.17 7.27 -5.01
CA GLU A 90 14.43 7.87 -3.70
C GLU A 90 13.11 8.24 -3.03
N ILE A 91 12.90 7.75 -1.82
CA ILE A 91 11.73 8.04 -0.99
C ILE A 91 12.18 8.79 0.25
N CYS A 92 11.62 9.98 0.49
CA CYS A 92 11.92 10.77 1.67
C CYS A 92 10.66 11.03 2.51
N ARG A 93 10.79 10.94 3.83
CA ARG A 93 9.81 11.45 4.78
C ARG A 93 10.44 12.55 5.63
N CYS A 94 9.89 13.76 5.52
CA CYS A 94 10.35 14.96 6.20
C CYS A 94 9.23 15.47 7.12
N GLY A 95 9.27 15.07 8.38
CA GLY A 95 8.13 15.29 9.28
C GLY A 95 6.89 14.54 8.77
N ALA A 96 5.86 15.29 8.36
CA ALA A 96 4.65 14.74 7.78
C ALA A 96 4.71 14.61 6.24
N GLU A 97 5.65 15.25 5.57
CA GLU A 97 5.68 15.32 4.11
C GLU A 97 6.43 14.12 3.51
N ILE A 98 5.83 13.50 2.49
CA ILE A 98 6.41 12.38 1.74
C ILE A 98 6.78 12.87 0.35
N PHE A 99 7.97 12.48 -0.08
CA PHE A 99 8.51 12.79 -1.40
C PHE A 99 8.97 11.53 -2.10
N VAL A 100 8.77 11.47 -3.41
CA VAL A 100 9.32 10.46 -4.32
C VAL A 100 10.15 11.19 -5.36
N ASN A 101 11.43 10.85 -5.47
CA ASN A 101 12.39 11.51 -6.38
C ASN A 101 12.36 13.05 -6.25
N GLY A 102 12.29 13.54 -5.02
CA GLY A 102 12.22 14.98 -4.74
C GLY A 102 10.88 15.66 -5.02
N ILE A 103 9.87 14.91 -5.49
CA ILE A 103 8.51 15.40 -5.75
C ILE A 103 7.62 15.11 -4.55
N PHE A 104 6.97 16.14 -4.00
CA PHE A 104 5.97 15.95 -2.94
C PHE A 104 4.79 15.13 -3.45
N VAL A 105 4.41 14.08 -2.72
CA VAL A 105 3.33 13.17 -3.10
C VAL A 105 2.22 13.05 -2.06
N ALA A 106 2.51 13.21 -0.77
CA ALA A 106 1.50 13.08 0.27
C ALA A 106 1.92 13.68 1.61
N ASN A 107 0.94 13.86 2.51
CA ASN A 107 1.17 14.08 3.94
C ASN A 107 0.80 12.83 4.73
N ALA A 108 1.60 12.51 5.75
CA ALA A 108 1.28 11.55 6.79
C ALA A 108 0.52 12.23 7.92
N LEU A 109 -0.39 11.50 8.58
CA LEU A 109 -1.02 11.92 9.82
C LEU A 109 -0.20 11.42 11.01
N GLU A 110 -0.39 12.01 12.17
CA GLU A 110 0.27 11.60 13.42
C GLU A 110 -0.54 10.56 14.18
N THR A 111 -1.88 10.60 14.03
CA THR A 111 -2.80 9.73 14.76
C THR A 111 -3.85 9.12 13.84
N THR A 112 -4.37 7.96 14.24
CA THR A 112 -5.56 7.34 13.64
C THR A 112 -6.82 8.15 13.97
N GLY A 113 -7.95 7.79 13.35
CA GLY A 113 -9.24 8.37 13.70
C GLY A 113 -9.70 8.06 15.14
N SER A 114 -9.17 7.01 15.75
CA SER A 114 -9.36 6.64 17.17
C SER A 114 -8.44 7.38 18.14
N GLY A 115 -7.43 8.12 17.62
CA GLY A 115 -6.46 8.84 18.43
C GLY A 115 -5.18 8.06 18.75
N SER A 116 -5.05 6.81 18.31
CA SER A 116 -3.81 6.03 18.42
C SER A 116 -2.69 6.62 17.56
N ALA A 117 -1.44 6.59 18.04
CA ALA A 117 -0.30 7.06 17.26
C ALA A 117 -0.06 6.17 16.03
N LEU A 118 0.14 6.81 14.89
CA LEU A 118 0.53 6.13 13.64
C LEU A 118 2.05 5.89 13.62
N PRO A 119 2.51 4.75 13.07
CA PRO A 119 3.94 4.49 12.89
C PRO A 119 4.61 5.61 12.11
N ALA A 120 5.85 5.92 12.46
CA ALA A 120 6.58 7.02 11.82
C ALA A 120 8.03 6.62 11.56
N TRP A 121 8.48 6.85 10.32
CA TRP A 121 9.87 6.80 9.93
C TRP A 121 10.29 8.19 9.45
N GLN A 122 11.59 8.48 9.36
CA GLN A 122 12.11 9.77 8.95
C GLN A 122 13.37 9.59 8.09
N GLY A 123 13.64 10.59 7.26
CA GLY A 123 14.81 10.63 6.38
C GLY A 123 14.53 10.13 4.99
N CYS A 124 15.59 9.85 4.23
CA CYS A 124 15.52 9.39 2.85
C CYS A 124 16.09 7.98 2.73
N LEU A 125 15.50 7.19 1.86
CA LEU A 125 15.97 5.85 1.48
C LEU A 125 15.89 5.70 -0.04
N THR A 126 16.80 4.95 -0.62
CA THR A 126 16.71 4.51 -2.01
C THR A 126 16.18 3.09 -2.04
N LEU A 127 15.13 2.85 -2.81
CA LEU A 127 14.54 1.52 -2.96
C LEU A 127 15.54 0.56 -3.58
N ARG A 128 15.77 -0.56 -2.90
CA ARG A 128 16.65 -1.64 -3.38
C ARG A 128 15.92 -2.51 -4.42
N PRO A 129 16.64 -3.29 -5.22
CA PRO A 129 16.03 -4.28 -6.11
C PRO A 129 15.06 -5.19 -5.33
N GLY A 130 13.80 -5.28 -5.79
CA GLY A 130 12.76 -6.04 -5.13
C GLY A 130 12.00 -5.28 -4.04
N GLU A 131 12.26 -4.00 -3.84
CA GLU A 131 11.46 -3.11 -2.98
C GLU A 131 10.53 -2.23 -3.81
N ILE A 132 9.39 -1.87 -3.21
CA ILE A 132 8.40 -0.95 -3.77
C ILE A 132 7.92 0.01 -2.71
N PHE A 133 7.47 1.18 -3.13
CA PHE A 133 6.78 2.13 -2.27
C PHE A 133 5.31 2.22 -2.69
N LEU A 134 4.42 1.96 -1.74
CA LEU A 134 2.98 1.88 -1.97
C LEU A 134 2.28 3.08 -1.33
N LEU A 135 1.43 3.76 -2.10
CA LEU A 135 0.75 4.98 -1.67
C LEU A 135 -0.63 5.07 -2.33
N ASN A 136 -1.62 5.61 -1.62
CA ASN A 136 -2.90 6.01 -2.20
C ASN A 136 -3.12 7.52 -2.01
N ASP A 137 -3.87 8.14 -2.91
CA ASP A 137 -4.18 9.58 -2.86
C ASP A 137 -5.04 9.97 -1.65
N HIS A 138 -5.82 9.02 -1.11
CA HIS A 138 -6.70 9.31 0.01
C HIS A 138 -5.89 9.71 1.26
N PRO A 139 -6.16 10.89 1.88
CA PRO A 139 -5.32 11.43 2.95
C PRO A 139 -5.25 10.57 4.20
N ARG A 140 -6.27 9.75 4.46
CA ARG A 140 -6.32 8.81 5.59
C ARG A 140 -5.95 7.38 5.19
N SER A 141 -5.33 7.18 4.02
CA SER A 141 -4.84 5.86 3.63
C SER A 141 -3.68 5.46 4.53
N VAL A 142 -3.72 4.24 5.04
CA VAL A 142 -2.62 3.62 5.76
C VAL A 142 -1.80 2.82 4.75
N ASP A 143 -0.57 3.27 4.50
CA ASP A 143 0.30 2.78 3.43
C ASP A 143 1.78 3.11 3.71
N GLY A 144 2.61 3.24 2.69
CA GLY A 144 4.04 3.54 2.80
C GLY A 144 4.37 4.81 3.58
N ARG A 145 3.43 5.72 3.78
CA ARG A 145 3.61 6.89 4.69
C ARG A 145 4.02 6.45 6.09
N TYR A 146 3.56 5.26 6.52
CA TYR A 146 3.72 4.74 7.87
C TYR A 146 4.67 3.56 7.93
N PHE A 147 4.65 2.70 6.92
CA PHE A 147 5.41 1.44 6.89
C PHE A 147 6.67 1.51 6.04
N GLY A 148 6.89 2.61 5.30
CA GLY A 148 8.06 2.75 4.41
C GLY A 148 8.00 1.83 3.19
N ALA A 149 9.18 1.41 2.71
CA ALA A 149 9.32 0.48 1.60
C ALA A 149 8.77 -0.91 1.96
N GLN A 150 8.25 -1.61 0.96
CA GLN A 150 7.68 -2.94 1.10
C GLN A 150 8.36 -3.89 0.10
N LEU A 151 8.27 -5.20 0.35
CA LEU A 151 8.80 -6.20 -0.56
C LEU A 151 7.84 -6.40 -1.75
N ARG A 152 8.38 -6.33 -2.96
CA ARG A 152 7.64 -6.62 -4.20
C ARG A 152 7.10 -8.04 -4.21
N ALA A 153 7.78 -8.98 -3.54
CA ALA A 153 7.33 -10.36 -3.41
C ALA A 153 5.96 -10.52 -2.73
N ASN A 154 5.54 -9.51 -1.94
CA ASN A 154 4.25 -9.50 -1.27
C ASN A 154 3.11 -8.94 -2.16
N VAL A 155 3.41 -8.55 -3.41
CA VAL A 155 2.40 -8.14 -4.39
C VAL A 155 1.77 -9.38 -4.98
N LEU A 156 0.46 -9.51 -4.84
CA LEU A 156 -0.32 -10.61 -5.42
C LEU A 156 -0.51 -10.45 -6.93
N GLY A 157 -0.61 -9.21 -7.41
CA GLY A 157 -0.79 -8.89 -8.82
C GLY A 157 -1.35 -7.48 -9.03
N VAL A 158 -1.51 -7.10 -10.31
CA VAL A 158 -2.11 -5.82 -10.70
C VAL A 158 -3.63 -5.92 -10.57
N ALA A 159 -4.23 -5.03 -9.80
CA ALA A 159 -5.67 -5.01 -9.53
C ALA A 159 -6.41 -4.15 -10.56
N ARG A 160 -7.35 -4.74 -11.28
CA ARG A 160 -8.19 -4.09 -12.28
C ARG A 160 -9.64 -4.01 -11.79
N PRO A 161 -10.29 -2.83 -11.79
CA PRO A 161 -11.67 -2.72 -11.37
C PRO A 161 -12.60 -3.44 -12.35
N ILE A 162 -13.45 -4.35 -11.85
CA ILE A 162 -14.53 -4.96 -12.60
C ILE A 162 -15.82 -4.16 -12.40
N TRP A 163 -16.12 -3.89 -11.14
CA TRP A 163 -17.30 -3.11 -10.74
C TRP A 163 -16.96 -2.30 -9.50
N THR A 164 -17.16 -0.99 -9.57
CA THR A 164 -16.87 -0.09 -8.46
C THR A 164 -18.02 0.87 -8.22
N TYR A 165 -18.18 1.29 -6.98
CA TYR A 165 -19.15 2.29 -6.54
C TYR A 165 -18.47 3.29 -5.58
N GLY A 166 -19.10 4.45 -5.43
CA GLY A 166 -18.56 5.56 -4.64
C GLY A 166 -17.82 6.59 -5.52
N LYS A 167 -17.23 7.58 -4.86
CA LYS A 167 -16.53 8.67 -5.56
C LYS A 167 -15.25 8.15 -6.23
N ARG A 168 -15.04 8.56 -7.48
CA ARG A 168 -13.76 8.29 -8.17
C ARG A 168 -12.67 9.20 -7.61
N PRO A 169 -11.41 8.72 -7.55
CA PRO A 169 -10.26 9.54 -7.09
C PRO A 169 -10.07 10.86 -7.85
N ALA A 170 -10.60 10.98 -9.08
CA ALA A 170 -10.52 12.19 -9.91
C ALA A 170 -11.20 13.42 -9.28
N GLU A 171 -12.16 13.26 -8.37
CA GLU A 171 -12.73 14.39 -7.62
C GLU A 171 -11.76 14.92 -6.54
N HIS A 172 -10.85 14.08 -6.02
CA HIS A 172 -9.79 14.54 -5.11
C HIS A 172 -8.62 15.23 -5.84
N GLN A 173 -8.40 14.92 -7.13
CA GLN A 173 -7.40 15.62 -7.95
C GLN A 173 -7.84 17.07 -8.30
N ALA A 174 -9.13 17.35 -8.32
CA ALA A 174 -9.63 18.72 -8.48
C ALA A 174 -9.31 19.58 -7.26
N ASP A 175 -9.43 19.01 -6.05
CA ASP A 175 -9.05 19.66 -4.80
C ASP A 175 -7.52 19.82 -4.68
N ALA A 176 -6.74 18.84 -5.16
CA ALA A 176 -5.28 18.92 -5.24
C ALA A 176 -4.82 20.00 -6.24
N LYS A 177 -5.47 20.15 -7.40
CA LYS A 177 -5.20 21.23 -8.35
C LYS A 177 -5.57 22.63 -7.82
N ALA A 178 -6.60 22.75 -7.01
CA ALA A 178 -6.93 24.00 -6.33
C ALA A 178 -5.86 24.38 -5.29
N VAL A 179 -5.23 23.39 -4.65
CA VAL A 179 -4.06 23.59 -3.77
C VAL A 179 -2.82 23.96 -4.58
N GLU A 180 -2.64 23.47 -5.81
CA GLU A 180 -1.50 23.82 -6.69
C GLU A 180 -1.51 25.28 -7.15
N SER A 181 -2.66 25.91 -7.33
CA SER A 181 -2.72 27.33 -7.70
C SER A 181 -2.24 28.30 -6.59
N GLY A 182 -2.29 27.84 -5.31
CA GLY A 182 -1.67 28.52 -4.16
C GLY A 182 -0.19 28.17 -3.96
N SER A 183 0.34 27.18 -4.69
CA SER A 183 1.53 26.39 -4.36
C SER A 183 2.87 26.95 -4.84
N ARG A 184 2.95 28.01 -5.65
CA ARG A 184 4.27 28.52 -6.10
C ARG A 184 5.13 29.05 -4.94
N LYS A 185 4.53 29.60 -3.88
CA LYS A 185 5.23 30.01 -2.65
C LYS A 185 5.58 28.79 -1.75
N ALA A 186 4.74 27.76 -1.74
CA ALA A 186 4.94 26.55 -0.95
C ALA A 186 6.02 25.61 -1.54
N SER A 187 6.22 25.61 -2.87
CA SER A 187 7.23 24.78 -3.55
C SER A 187 8.67 25.13 -3.12
N GLY A 188 8.99 26.41 -2.94
CA GLY A 188 10.31 26.82 -2.46
C GLY A 188 10.60 26.35 -1.02
N SER A 189 9.60 26.45 -0.14
CA SER A 189 9.70 26.00 1.23
C SER A 189 9.81 24.46 1.36
N ARG A 190 9.10 23.70 0.51
CA ARG A 190 9.19 22.23 0.49
C ARG A 190 10.55 21.72 0.02
N ARG A 191 11.12 22.35 -1.01
CA ARG A 191 12.49 22.04 -1.49
C ARG A 191 13.55 22.36 -0.44
N ALA A 192 13.38 23.42 0.36
CA ALA A 192 14.27 23.74 1.46
C ALA A 192 14.20 22.64 2.56
N ARG A 193 12.99 22.25 2.97
CA ARG A 193 12.79 21.18 3.94
C ARG A 193 13.33 19.83 3.48
N LEU A 194 13.17 19.49 2.20
CA LEU A 194 13.75 18.26 1.64
C LEU A 194 15.28 18.25 1.77
N ARG A 195 15.96 19.40 1.59
CA ARG A 195 17.41 19.51 1.79
C ARG A 195 17.82 19.34 3.25
N GLU A 196 17.02 19.81 4.19
CA GLU A 196 17.24 19.62 5.63
C GLU A 196 17.00 18.18 6.08
N CYS A 197 16.12 17.46 5.38
CA CYS A 197 15.80 16.05 5.63
C CYS A 197 16.85 15.08 5.11
N HIS A 198 17.79 15.53 4.31
CA HIS A 198 18.84 14.72 3.71
C HIS A 198 20.12 14.75 4.61
N PRO A 199 20.12 14.15 5.81
CA PRO A 199 21.32 14.02 6.59
C PRO A 199 22.14 12.87 5.99
N ALA A 200 23.38 13.15 5.72
CA ALA A 200 24.34 12.26 5.08
C ALA A 200 24.67 10.97 5.86
N THR A 201 23.87 10.54 6.82
CA THR A 201 24.18 9.33 7.62
C THR A 201 22.95 8.75 8.28
N LEU A 202 22.13 7.99 7.55
CA LEU A 202 21.25 7.02 8.21
C LEU A 202 21.76 5.61 7.91
N ASN A 203 22.05 4.88 8.98
CA ASN A 203 22.34 3.46 8.95
C ASN A 203 21.16 2.76 8.23
N PRO A 204 21.37 2.01 7.13
CA PRO A 204 20.27 1.44 6.34
C PRO A 204 19.32 0.53 7.13
N LEU A 205 19.75 0.05 8.30
CA LEU A 205 18.95 -0.79 9.20
C LEU A 205 17.91 -0.02 10.03
N SER A 206 18.04 1.31 10.20
CA SER A 206 17.11 2.10 10.98
C SER A 206 15.98 2.77 10.17
N ALA A 207 16.03 2.65 8.83
CA ALA A 207 15.03 3.25 7.94
C ALA A 207 13.79 2.37 7.71
N HIS A 208 13.81 1.12 8.16
CA HIS A 208 12.70 0.18 7.98
C HIS A 208 12.19 -0.33 9.32
N PRO A 209 11.21 0.33 9.95
CA PRO A 209 10.68 -0.10 11.25
C PRO A 209 10.02 -1.49 11.23
N PHE A 210 9.80 -2.09 10.05
CA PHE A 210 9.08 -3.36 9.87
C PHE A 210 9.78 -4.35 8.91
N LEU A 211 11.07 -4.18 8.60
CA LEU A 211 11.82 -5.17 7.84
C LEU A 211 12.64 -6.05 8.79
N CYS A 212 12.18 -7.28 8.97
CA CYS A 212 12.97 -8.33 9.59
C CYS A 212 14.10 -8.77 8.64
N ASP A 213 15.31 -9.01 9.18
CA ASP A 213 16.42 -9.59 8.44
C ASP A 213 16.05 -11.02 8.00
N PRO A 214 16.05 -11.35 6.69
CA PRO A 214 15.72 -12.70 6.21
C PRO A 214 16.84 -13.72 6.46
N SER A 215 17.88 -13.38 7.21
CA SER A 215 18.92 -14.35 7.57
C SER A 215 18.39 -15.39 8.58
N PRO A 216 18.80 -16.67 8.49
CA PRO A 216 18.28 -17.74 9.35
C PRO A 216 18.60 -17.58 10.84
N GLU A 217 19.37 -16.55 11.23
CA GLU A 217 19.69 -16.21 12.62
C GLU A 217 19.16 -14.83 13.04
N GLY A 218 18.50 -14.09 12.14
CA GLY A 218 17.96 -12.74 12.38
C GLY A 218 16.57 -12.78 12.98
N GLY A 219 16.45 -12.74 14.30
CA GLY A 219 15.20 -12.52 14.98
C GLY A 219 14.76 -11.05 14.84
N CYS A 220 13.44 -10.79 14.74
CA CYS A 220 12.88 -9.46 14.89
C CYS A 220 13.11 -8.98 16.33
N THR A 221 14.03 -8.02 16.54
CA THR A 221 14.22 -7.41 17.85
C THR A 221 13.34 -6.19 17.98
N ASP A 222 12.37 -6.27 18.89
CA ASP A 222 11.57 -5.14 19.37
C ASP A 222 12.48 -4.07 19.99
N LEU A 223 12.71 -2.97 19.29
CA LEU A 223 13.48 -1.83 19.77
C LEU A 223 12.71 -0.94 20.76
N GLN A 224 11.54 -1.35 21.22
CA GLN A 224 10.73 -0.57 22.18
C GLN A 224 10.90 -0.95 23.65
N SER A 225 11.75 -1.92 24.01
CA SER A 225 11.90 -2.36 25.42
C SER A 225 13.07 -1.76 26.18
N ALA A 226 13.78 -0.76 25.64
CA ALA A 226 14.99 -0.21 26.25
C ALA A 226 14.83 1.24 26.78
N THR A 227 13.75 1.57 27.50
CA THR A 227 13.76 2.74 28.42
C THR A 227 12.66 2.63 29.47
N ARG A 228 12.88 1.77 30.48
CA ARG A 228 12.30 2.01 31.81
C ARG A 228 13.47 2.20 32.79
N PRO A 229 13.64 3.35 33.40
CA PRO A 229 14.46 3.46 34.62
C PRO A 229 13.68 2.76 35.74
N GLY A 230 14.31 1.80 36.39
CA GLY A 230 13.82 1.17 37.60
C GLY A 230 13.88 2.12 38.83
N PRO A 231 13.26 1.72 39.92
CA PRO A 231 12.96 2.57 41.06
C PRO A 231 14.16 3.14 41.79
#